data_fa71a4c753231c801aad65d47998cf9e
#
_entry.id   fa71a4c753231c801aad65d47998cf9e
#
_cell.length_a   1.000
_cell.length_b   1.000
_cell.length_c   1.000
_cell.angle_alpha   90.00
_cell.angle_beta   90.00
_cell.angle_gamma   90.00
#
_symmetry.space_group_name_H-M   'P 1'
#
loop_
_entity.id
_entity.type
_entity.pdbx_description
1 polymer ?
#
loop_
_entity_poly.entity_id
_entity_poly.type
_entity_poly.pdbx_seq_one_letter_code
_entity_poly.pdbx_strand_id
1 'polypeptide(L)'
;MAPTAAAVLGSVLDLHLTGGHLVGAVAPEFCDAASVYLLERWLAEDAAPPTPDAPAIEARRLAVRVGADASEDWGGIFPIDEVVVFPRDTPYARALADGRPQLLGGVDPHTADRLTRSGRGDTRIDGLLRTASFLVVPLLLRGTAVGFLVCTRGPGARSFDRVDIAAAETLAARAAISLDNARLYERERRTALAIRNSLLPAAATSAPGCRVAHAYQPAGSAGVVGGDWFDVMIRPSGRVGLIVGDAMGHGPEAAVAMIQLRTAVRTLAALDTAPQELLRHLDALAADTPGASFATCLYAEWDPAAGLCTLIGAGHPPPLVRVGGGRTSVVSLSAGLPLGLGSWAAEPTVLPIREPTLLLLYTDGLVESRHEDIDIGILRLAHHLNAARGTPQAICDTLLRLTADRAPADDRTLLLAELSPPT
;
A
#
# COMPACT_ATOMS: atom_id res chain seq x y z
N MET A 1 -20.33 -29.30 -8.46
CA MET A 1 -19.45 -28.18 -7.97
C MET A 1 -18.51 -28.72 -6.89
N ALA A 2 -17.24 -28.63 -7.12
CA ALA A 2 -16.22 -29.16 -6.22
C ALA A 2 -16.15 -28.34 -4.92
N PRO A 3 -16.00 -28.96 -3.73
CA PRO A 3 -15.89 -28.27 -2.44
C PRO A 3 -14.66 -27.34 -2.35
N THR A 4 -13.69 -27.49 -3.23
CA THR A 4 -12.47 -26.67 -3.34
C THR A 4 -12.73 -25.23 -3.79
N ALA A 5 -13.73 -24.97 -4.63
CA ALA A 5 -14.03 -23.64 -5.17
C ALA A 5 -14.56 -22.66 -4.10
N ALA A 6 -15.31 -23.18 -3.13
CA ALA A 6 -15.88 -22.36 -2.05
C ALA A 6 -14.82 -21.99 -0.96
N ALA A 7 -13.76 -22.77 -0.81
CA ALA A 7 -12.70 -22.51 0.14
C ALA A 7 -11.72 -21.42 -0.34
N VAL A 8 -11.56 -21.27 -1.65
CA VAL A 8 -10.65 -20.29 -2.26
C VAL A 8 -11.23 -18.87 -2.25
N LEU A 9 -12.58 -18.73 -2.28
CA LEU A 9 -13.23 -17.41 -2.28
C LEU A 9 -13.01 -16.57 -1.01
N GLY A 10 -12.63 -17.17 0.12
CA GLY A 10 -12.42 -16.45 1.38
C GLY A 10 -10.96 -16.15 1.74
N SER A 11 -9.99 -16.62 0.94
CA SER A 11 -8.57 -16.55 1.26
C SER A 11 -7.84 -15.35 0.66
N VAL A 12 -8.51 -14.58 -0.21
CA VAL A 12 -7.90 -13.45 -0.94
C VAL A 12 -8.65 -12.16 -0.65
N LEU A 13 -7.90 -11.12 -0.29
CA LEU A 13 -8.42 -9.78 0.02
C LEU A 13 -8.19 -8.78 -1.14
N ASP A 14 -8.31 -9.27 -2.38
CA ASP A 14 -8.21 -8.47 -3.60
C ASP A 14 -9.50 -8.65 -4.42
N LEU A 15 -10.08 -7.55 -4.89
CA LEU A 15 -11.35 -7.56 -5.62
C LEU A 15 -11.26 -8.32 -6.94
N HIS A 16 -10.22 -8.09 -7.74
CA HIS A 16 -10.05 -8.72 -9.05
C HIS A 16 -9.76 -10.21 -8.94
N LEU A 17 -8.87 -10.59 -8.00
CA LEU A 17 -8.58 -12.00 -7.74
C LEU A 17 -9.82 -12.73 -7.21
N THR A 18 -10.60 -12.11 -6.33
CA THR A 18 -11.86 -12.68 -5.82
C THR A 18 -12.88 -12.84 -6.95
N GLY A 19 -13.01 -11.83 -7.81
CA GLY A 19 -13.84 -11.90 -9.02
C GLY A 19 -13.37 -13.00 -9.98
N GLY A 20 -12.07 -13.11 -10.22
CA GLY A 20 -11.45 -14.17 -11.02
C GLY A 20 -11.73 -15.56 -10.46
N HIS A 21 -11.60 -15.75 -9.16
CA HIS A 21 -11.94 -17.02 -8.48
C HIS A 21 -13.43 -17.35 -8.61
N LEU A 22 -14.32 -16.36 -8.53
CA LEU A 22 -15.75 -16.56 -8.69
C LEU A 22 -16.09 -17.07 -10.09
N VAL A 23 -15.64 -16.38 -11.15
CA VAL A 23 -15.90 -16.83 -12.53
C VAL A 23 -15.20 -18.15 -12.83
N GLY A 24 -14.02 -18.40 -12.26
CA GLY A 24 -13.30 -19.67 -12.35
C GLY A 24 -13.99 -20.84 -11.64
N ALA A 25 -14.79 -20.56 -10.62
CA ALA A 25 -15.55 -21.57 -9.88
C ALA A 25 -16.79 -22.06 -10.64
N VAL A 26 -17.31 -21.26 -11.58
CA VAL A 26 -18.51 -21.60 -12.36
C VAL A 26 -18.19 -21.98 -13.81
N ALA A 27 -17.18 -21.41 -14.44
CA ALA A 27 -16.77 -21.77 -15.80
C ALA A 27 -15.45 -22.55 -15.78
N PRO A 28 -15.34 -23.68 -16.55
CA PRO A 28 -16.31 -24.18 -17.55
C PRO A 28 -17.29 -25.22 -17.02
N GLU A 29 -17.19 -25.70 -15.79
CA GLU A 29 -17.96 -26.90 -15.34
C GLU A 29 -19.47 -26.66 -15.21
N PHE A 30 -19.88 -25.47 -14.78
CA PHE A 30 -21.29 -25.14 -14.55
C PHE A 30 -21.89 -24.39 -15.75
N CYS A 31 -21.13 -23.55 -16.42
CA CYS A 31 -21.53 -22.76 -17.58
C CYS A 31 -20.35 -22.54 -18.53
N ASP A 32 -20.63 -22.24 -19.80
CA ASP A 32 -19.62 -22.07 -20.83
C ASP A 32 -18.90 -20.74 -20.70
N ALA A 33 -19.56 -19.70 -20.16
CA ALA A 33 -18.96 -18.42 -19.85
C ALA A 33 -19.56 -17.82 -18.58
N ALA A 34 -18.75 -17.06 -17.85
CA ALA A 34 -19.19 -16.33 -16.67
C ALA A 34 -18.56 -14.93 -16.62
N SER A 35 -19.33 -13.97 -16.14
CA SER A 35 -18.83 -12.63 -15.84
C SER A 35 -19.44 -12.09 -14.56
N VAL A 36 -18.67 -11.30 -13.81
CA VAL A 36 -19.12 -10.66 -12.58
C VAL A 36 -19.03 -9.15 -12.71
N TYR A 37 -20.08 -8.48 -12.27
CA TYR A 37 -20.22 -7.03 -12.29
C TYR A 37 -20.51 -6.51 -10.90
N LEU A 38 -19.87 -5.40 -10.54
CA LEU A 38 -20.14 -4.67 -9.30
C LEU A 38 -20.75 -3.31 -9.62
N LEU A 39 -21.73 -2.89 -8.84
CA LEU A 39 -22.37 -1.59 -9.03
C LEU A 39 -21.39 -0.46 -8.75
N GLU A 40 -21.27 0.52 -9.67
CA GLU A 40 -20.41 1.70 -9.48
C GLU A 40 -20.71 2.42 -8.18
N ARG A 41 -22.01 2.60 -7.86
CA ARG A 41 -22.45 3.20 -6.60
C ARG A 41 -21.99 2.45 -5.33
N TRP A 42 -21.79 1.13 -5.42
CA TRP A 42 -21.29 0.35 -4.30
C TRP A 42 -19.76 0.42 -4.18
N LEU A 43 -19.08 0.58 -5.31
CA LEU A 43 -17.62 0.80 -5.34
C LEU A 43 -17.24 2.21 -4.91
N ALA A 44 -18.08 3.22 -5.20
CA ALA A 44 -17.87 4.61 -4.81
C ALA A 44 -18.10 4.79 -3.29
N GLU A 45 -17.19 5.49 -2.63
CA GLU A 45 -17.22 5.70 -1.17
C GLU A 45 -18.34 6.63 -0.71
N ASP A 46 -18.72 7.61 -1.55
CA ASP A 46 -19.67 8.69 -1.26
C ASP A 46 -20.94 8.60 -2.14
N ALA A 47 -21.32 7.40 -2.57
CA ALA A 47 -22.49 7.27 -3.42
C ALA A 47 -23.76 7.70 -2.67
N ALA A 48 -24.39 8.75 -3.15
CA ALA A 48 -25.73 9.14 -2.73
C ALA A 48 -26.68 7.94 -2.82
N PRO A 49 -27.69 7.84 -1.93
CA PRO A 49 -28.68 6.77 -2.02
C PRO A 49 -29.28 6.73 -3.44
N PRO A 50 -29.61 5.54 -3.98
CA PRO A 50 -30.11 5.42 -5.33
C PRO A 50 -31.32 6.33 -5.51
N THR A 51 -31.22 7.25 -6.46
CA THR A 51 -32.40 7.99 -6.90
C THR A 51 -33.36 6.97 -7.51
N PRO A 52 -34.58 6.86 -7.03
CA PRO A 52 -35.57 5.90 -7.54
C PRO A 52 -35.76 6.00 -9.05
N ASP A 53 -35.45 7.17 -9.65
CA ASP A 53 -35.69 7.52 -11.04
C ASP A 53 -34.46 7.47 -11.97
N ALA A 54 -33.28 6.95 -11.51
CA ALA A 54 -32.13 6.83 -12.39
C ALA A 54 -32.46 5.93 -13.60
N PRO A 55 -32.28 6.36 -14.85
CA PRO A 55 -32.78 5.67 -16.05
C PRO A 55 -32.01 4.37 -16.35
N ALA A 56 -30.86 4.18 -15.74
CA ALA A 56 -29.99 3.03 -16.00
C ALA A 56 -29.17 2.68 -14.75
N ILE A 57 -28.58 1.51 -14.77
CA ILE A 57 -27.69 0.99 -13.74
C ILE A 57 -26.27 0.93 -14.32
N GLU A 58 -25.31 1.52 -13.65
CA GLU A 58 -23.91 1.45 -13.99
C GLU A 58 -23.23 0.37 -13.17
N ALA A 59 -22.57 -0.56 -13.85
CA ALA A 59 -21.84 -1.64 -13.20
C ALA A 59 -20.50 -1.88 -13.91
N ARG A 60 -19.46 -2.05 -13.11
CA ARG A 60 -18.10 -2.33 -13.55
C ARG A 60 -17.90 -3.82 -13.72
N ARG A 61 -17.35 -4.24 -14.85
CA ARG A 61 -16.96 -5.64 -15.08
C ARG A 61 -15.71 -5.95 -14.29
N LEU A 62 -15.83 -6.78 -13.26
CA LEU A 62 -14.73 -7.14 -12.39
C LEU A 62 -13.91 -8.31 -12.93
N ALA A 63 -14.57 -9.29 -13.51
CA ALA A 63 -13.93 -10.47 -14.11
C ALA A 63 -14.81 -11.08 -15.18
N VAL A 64 -14.17 -11.77 -16.13
CA VAL A 64 -14.83 -12.58 -17.16
C VAL A 64 -14.02 -13.84 -17.42
N ARG A 65 -14.70 -14.94 -17.70
CA ARG A 65 -14.12 -16.20 -18.16
C ARG A 65 -15.01 -16.83 -19.21
N VAL A 66 -14.42 -17.28 -20.32
CA VAL A 66 -15.12 -17.94 -21.44
C VAL A 66 -14.38 -19.24 -21.78
N GLY A 67 -15.14 -20.34 -21.81
CA GLY A 67 -14.64 -21.66 -22.20
C GLY A 67 -13.57 -22.26 -21.29
N ALA A 68 -13.11 -23.46 -21.71
CA ALA A 68 -11.95 -24.12 -21.10
C ALA A 68 -10.63 -23.67 -21.73
N ASP A 69 -10.67 -23.10 -22.95
CA ASP A 69 -9.49 -22.64 -23.68
C ASP A 69 -9.13 -21.22 -23.29
N ALA A 70 -8.06 -21.10 -22.49
CA ALA A 70 -7.46 -19.80 -22.12
C ALA A 70 -6.68 -19.15 -23.30
N SER A 71 -6.76 -19.73 -24.51
CA SER A 71 -5.98 -19.30 -25.67
C SER A 71 -6.59 -18.11 -26.44
N GLU A 72 -7.85 -17.77 -26.21
CA GLU A 72 -8.49 -16.59 -26.82
C GLU A 72 -8.47 -15.40 -25.85
N ASP A 73 -7.94 -14.27 -26.29
CA ASP A 73 -7.91 -13.01 -25.54
C ASP A 73 -9.31 -12.39 -25.46
N TRP A 74 -10.15 -12.92 -24.58
CA TRP A 74 -11.47 -12.37 -24.29
C TRP A 74 -11.38 -11.02 -23.57
N GLY A 75 -10.24 -10.68 -22.99
CA GLY A 75 -9.99 -9.38 -22.36
C GLY A 75 -10.03 -8.22 -23.36
N GLY A 76 -9.67 -8.46 -24.62
CA GLY A 76 -9.82 -7.48 -25.70
C GLY A 76 -11.26 -7.23 -26.12
N ILE A 77 -12.15 -8.22 -25.91
CA ILE A 77 -13.58 -8.14 -26.28
C ILE A 77 -14.42 -7.67 -25.10
N PHE A 78 -14.10 -8.15 -23.89
CA PHE A 78 -14.77 -7.81 -22.64
C PHE A 78 -13.76 -7.23 -21.64
N PRO A 79 -13.35 -5.96 -21.80
CA PRO A 79 -12.33 -5.36 -20.93
C PRO A 79 -12.74 -5.43 -19.46
N ILE A 80 -11.78 -5.82 -18.61
CA ILE A 80 -11.92 -5.69 -17.16
C ILE A 80 -11.92 -4.21 -16.80
N ASP A 81 -12.63 -3.82 -15.76
CA ASP A 81 -12.85 -2.44 -15.30
C ASP A 81 -13.68 -1.57 -16.25
N GLU A 82 -14.24 -2.14 -17.31
CA GLU A 82 -15.20 -1.42 -18.14
C GLU A 82 -16.52 -1.19 -17.38
N VAL A 83 -16.99 0.06 -17.39
CA VAL A 83 -18.30 0.42 -16.86
C VAL A 83 -19.35 0.21 -17.94
N VAL A 84 -20.25 -0.71 -17.69
CA VAL A 84 -21.37 -1.05 -18.59
C VAL A 84 -22.66 -0.46 -18.04
N VAL A 85 -23.43 0.20 -18.92
CA VAL A 85 -24.70 0.82 -18.56
C VAL A 85 -25.85 -0.10 -18.92
N PHE A 86 -26.59 -0.55 -17.91
CA PHE A 86 -27.75 -1.43 -18.05
C PHE A 86 -29.05 -0.64 -17.86
N PRO A 87 -29.90 -0.48 -18.91
CA PRO A 87 -31.22 0.15 -18.76
C PRO A 87 -32.12 -0.61 -17.79
N ARG A 88 -33.03 0.11 -17.17
CA ARG A 88 -33.94 -0.48 -16.14
C ARG A 88 -34.90 -1.53 -16.63
N ASP A 89 -35.22 -1.50 -17.91
CA ASP A 89 -36.10 -2.52 -18.59
C ASP A 89 -35.38 -3.84 -18.84
N THR A 90 -34.08 -3.93 -18.55
CA THR A 90 -33.29 -5.13 -18.75
C THR A 90 -33.47 -6.15 -17.61
N PRO A 91 -33.31 -7.44 -17.88
CA PRO A 91 -33.28 -8.48 -16.85
C PRO A 91 -32.19 -8.31 -15.80
N TYR A 92 -31.07 -7.67 -16.16
CA TYR A 92 -30.00 -7.31 -15.23
C TYR A 92 -30.47 -6.34 -14.15
N ALA A 93 -31.19 -5.29 -14.57
CA ALA A 93 -31.76 -4.32 -13.65
C ALA A 93 -32.89 -4.96 -12.79
N ARG A 94 -33.71 -5.85 -13.36
CA ARG A 94 -34.74 -6.58 -12.61
C ARG A 94 -34.13 -7.50 -11.56
N ALA A 95 -33.06 -8.25 -11.88
CA ALA A 95 -32.36 -9.09 -10.91
C ALA A 95 -31.88 -8.30 -9.69
N LEU A 96 -31.35 -7.09 -9.91
CA LEU A 96 -30.88 -6.20 -8.85
C LEU A 96 -32.03 -5.57 -8.04
N ALA A 97 -33.14 -5.20 -8.70
CA ALA A 97 -34.26 -4.57 -8.04
C ALA A 97 -35.06 -5.57 -7.19
N ASP A 98 -35.30 -6.78 -7.73
CA ASP A 98 -36.10 -7.82 -7.06
C ASP A 98 -35.27 -8.66 -6.09
N GLY A 99 -33.92 -8.59 -6.17
CA GLY A 99 -33.02 -9.45 -5.41
C GLY A 99 -33.17 -10.93 -5.77
N ARG A 100 -33.63 -11.24 -7.00
CA ARG A 100 -33.93 -12.61 -7.47
C ARG A 100 -33.23 -12.91 -8.78
N PRO A 101 -32.77 -14.14 -8.99
CA PRO A 101 -32.23 -14.56 -10.27
C PRO A 101 -33.18 -14.36 -11.43
N GLN A 102 -32.63 -13.98 -12.59
CA GLN A 102 -33.36 -13.88 -13.85
C GLN A 102 -32.79 -14.85 -14.86
N LEU A 103 -33.67 -15.60 -15.53
CA LEU A 103 -33.31 -16.52 -16.60
C LEU A 103 -33.78 -15.96 -17.96
N LEU A 104 -32.85 -15.94 -18.93
CA LEU A 104 -33.11 -15.45 -20.28
C LEU A 104 -32.74 -16.51 -21.31
N GLY A 105 -33.57 -16.67 -22.32
CA GLY A 105 -33.35 -17.52 -23.48
C GLY A 105 -32.77 -16.72 -24.68
N GLY A 106 -31.76 -15.91 -24.45
CA GLY A 106 -31.16 -15.01 -25.43
C GLY A 106 -31.21 -13.54 -25.00
N VAL A 107 -30.35 -12.73 -25.52
CA VAL A 107 -30.33 -11.28 -25.31
C VAL A 107 -30.96 -10.61 -26.53
N ASP A 108 -31.85 -9.65 -26.31
CA ASP A 108 -32.42 -8.88 -27.41
C ASP A 108 -31.35 -8.13 -28.20
N PRO A 109 -31.59 -7.86 -29.52
CA PRO A 109 -30.57 -7.27 -30.39
C PRO A 109 -30.01 -5.94 -29.87
N HIS A 110 -30.86 -5.13 -29.24
CA HIS A 110 -30.44 -3.80 -28.74
C HIS A 110 -29.55 -3.89 -27.51
N THR A 111 -29.75 -4.87 -26.64
CA THR A 111 -28.89 -5.16 -25.50
C THR A 111 -27.62 -5.87 -25.95
N ALA A 112 -27.70 -6.78 -26.93
CA ALA A 112 -26.52 -7.41 -27.53
C ALA A 112 -25.57 -6.34 -28.13
N ASP A 113 -26.11 -5.41 -28.95
CA ASP A 113 -25.35 -4.32 -29.52
C ASP A 113 -24.67 -3.42 -28.47
N ARG A 114 -25.27 -3.25 -27.30
CA ARG A 114 -24.65 -2.49 -26.20
C ARG A 114 -23.57 -3.23 -25.46
N LEU A 115 -23.77 -4.52 -25.25
CA LEU A 115 -22.75 -5.39 -24.64
C LEU A 115 -21.54 -5.59 -25.54
N THR A 116 -21.73 -5.47 -26.86
CA THR A 116 -20.69 -5.62 -27.89
C THR A 116 -20.13 -4.31 -28.43
N ARG A 117 -20.69 -3.13 -28.07
CA ARG A 117 -20.20 -1.83 -28.56
C ARG A 117 -18.75 -1.54 -28.21
N SER A 118 -18.24 -2.09 -27.13
CA SER A 118 -16.82 -2.09 -26.82
C SER A 118 -16.06 -3.12 -27.66
N GLY A 119 -16.69 -4.16 -28.12
CA GLY A 119 -16.13 -5.34 -28.78
C GLY A 119 -16.24 -5.32 -30.31
N ARG A 120 -16.05 -4.21 -30.99
CA ARG A 120 -15.76 -4.13 -32.43
C ARG A 120 -16.42 -5.22 -33.32
N GLY A 121 -17.73 -5.42 -33.25
CA GLY A 121 -18.47 -6.15 -34.28
C GLY A 121 -18.01 -7.58 -34.58
N ASP A 122 -17.57 -8.35 -33.58
CA ASP A 122 -17.28 -9.76 -33.78
C ASP A 122 -18.60 -10.53 -33.92
N THR A 123 -18.89 -10.94 -35.14
CA THR A 123 -20.13 -11.65 -35.51
C THR A 123 -20.33 -12.97 -34.76
N ARG A 124 -19.27 -13.56 -34.19
CA ARG A 124 -19.32 -14.76 -33.38
C ARG A 124 -20.02 -14.49 -32.03
N ILE A 125 -19.76 -13.34 -31.43
CA ILE A 125 -20.35 -12.91 -30.16
C ILE A 125 -21.85 -12.58 -30.36
N ASP A 126 -22.22 -11.90 -31.44
CA ASP A 126 -23.57 -11.61 -31.77
C ASP A 126 -24.42 -12.88 -31.88
N GLY A 127 -23.91 -13.93 -32.56
CA GLY A 127 -24.52 -15.23 -32.63
C GLY A 127 -24.69 -15.89 -31.26
N LEU A 128 -23.65 -15.85 -30.43
CA LEU A 128 -23.69 -16.42 -29.08
C LEU A 128 -24.71 -15.70 -28.19
N LEU A 129 -24.71 -14.37 -28.16
CA LEU A 129 -25.61 -13.57 -27.32
C LEU A 129 -27.12 -13.78 -27.68
N ARG A 130 -27.42 -14.01 -28.95
CA ARG A 130 -28.80 -14.20 -29.40
C ARG A 130 -29.35 -15.60 -29.16
N THR A 131 -28.51 -16.60 -29.03
CA THR A 131 -28.91 -18.02 -28.97
C THR A 131 -28.56 -18.72 -27.68
N ALA A 132 -27.73 -18.09 -26.84
CA ALA A 132 -27.33 -18.64 -25.57
C ALA A 132 -28.42 -18.48 -24.49
N SER A 133 -28.36 -19.33 -23.47
CA SER A 133 -29.16 -19.20 -22.26
C SER A 133 -28.33 -18.44 -21.19
N PHE A 134 -28.93 -17.41 -20.59
CA PHE A 134 -28.29 -16.60 -19.56
C PHE A 134 -28.99 -16.73 -18.23
N LEU A 135 -28.22 -16.89 -17.17
CA LEU A 135 -28.67 -16.83 -15.78
C LEU A 135 -27.99 -15.63 -15.12
N VAL A 136 -28.78 -14.62 -14.75
CA VAL A 136 -28.30 -13.44 -14.00
C VAL A 136 -28.64 -13.64 -12.54
N VAL A 137 -27.63 -13.67 -11.68
CA VAL A 137 -27.77 -13.90 -10.23
C VAL A 137 -27.30 -12.68 -9.47
N PRO A 138 -28.15 -11.99 -8.68
CA PRO A 138 -27.73 -10.83 -7.89
C PRO A 138 -26.77 -11.25 -6.79
N LEU A 139 -25.76 -10.44 -6.56
CA LEU A 139 -24.86 -10.51 -5.41
C LEU A 139 -25.49 -9.70 -4.28
N LEU A 140 -26.02 -10.38 -3.28
CA LEU A 140 -26.73 -9.73 -2.18
C LEU A 140 -25.89 -9.70 -0.92
N LEU A 141 -25.72 -8.50 -0.36
CA LEU A 141 -25.07 -8.26 0.93
C LEU A 141 -26.13 -7.68 1.89
N ARG A 142 -26.50 -8.44 2.92
CA ARG A 142 -27.54 -8.03 3.90
C ARG A 142 -28.84 -7.57 3.23
N GLY A 143 -29.26 -8.25 2.16
CA GLY A 143 -30.46 -7.92 1.41
C GLY A 143 -30.34 -6.81 0.36
N THR A 144 -29.16 -6.16 0.27
CA THR A 144 -28.90 -5.11 -0.72
C THR A 144 -28.06 -5.67 -1.87
N ALA A 145 -28.48 -5.41 -3.10
CA ALA A 145 -27.71 -5.82 -4.29
C ALA A 145 -26.46 -4.94 -4.44
N VAL A 146 -25.29 -5.59 -4.48
CA VAL A 146 -23.98 -4.96 -4.67
C VAL A 146 -23.42 -5.19 -6.07
N GLY A 147 -23.98 -6.14 -6.80
CA GLY A 147 -23.58 -6.53 -8.14
C GLY A 147 -24.36 -7.72 -8.63
N PHE A 148 -23.89 -8.36 -9.68
CA PHE A 148 -24.49 -9.58 -10.20
C PHE A 148 -23.45 -10.48 -10.91
N LEU A 149 -23.72 -11.76 -10.90
CA LEU A 149 -23.03 -12.80 -11.67
C LEU A 149 -23.87 -13.13 -12.89
N VAL A 150 -23.26 -13.24 -14.06
CA VAL A 150 -23.89 -13.72 -15.29
C VAL A 150 -23.23 -15.04 -15.66
N CYS A 151 -24.04 -16.09 -15.76
CA CYS A 151 -23.66 -17.41 -16.29
C CYS A 151 -24.27 -17.60 -17.66
N THR A 152 -23.52 -18.06 -18.64
CA THR A 152 -23.96 -18.25 -20.02
C THR A 152 -23.73 -19.70 -20.43
N ARG A 153 -24.76 -20.32 -21.00
CA ARG A 153 -24.67 -21.60 -21.70
C ARG A 153 -24.93 -21.40 -23.19
N GLY A 154 -24.04 -21.94 -24.02
CA GLY A 154 -24.11 -21.80 -25.48
C GLY A 154 -25.27 -22.47 -26.13
N PRO A 155 -25.44 -22.26 -27.43
CA PRO A 155 -26.54 -22.87 -28.22
C PRO A 155 -26.50 -24.38 -28.13
N GLY A 156 -27.69 -25.00 -27.87
CA GLY A 156 -27.81 -26.46 -27.76
C GLY A 156 -27.44 -27.05 -26.40
N ALA A 157 -26.90 -26.26 -25.48
CA ALA A 157 -26.70 -26.69 -24.10
C ALA A 157 -28.05 -26.74 -23.33
N ARG A 158 -28.10 -27.56 -22.28
CA ARG A 158 -29.25 -27.63 -21.38
C ARG A 158 -29.50 -26.28 -20.70
N SER A 159 -30.74 -25.79 -20.73
CA SER A 159 -31.10 -24.58 -19.98
C SER A 159 -30.88 -24.75 -18.49
N PHE A 160 -30.70 -23.64 -17.78
CA PHE A 160 -30.57 -23.65 -16.33
C PHE A 160 -31.86 -24.08 -15.66
N ASP A 161 -31.79 -25.05 -14.75
CA ASP A 161 -32.93 -25.52 -13.98
C ASP A 161 -32.93 -24.95 -12.55
N ARG A 162 -33.93 -25.37 -11.74
CA ARG A 162 -34.05 -24.88 -10.35
C ARG A 162 -32.88 -25.27 -9.46
N VAL A 163 -32.21 -26.38 -9.72
CA VAL A 163 -31.06 -26.86 -8.97
C VAL A 163 -29.83 -25.98 -9.34
N ASP A 164 -29.67 -25.67 -10.62
CA ASP A 164 -28.64 -24.77 -11.11
C ASP A 164 -28.79 -23.37 -10.48
N ILE A 165 -30.03 -22.83 -10.47
CA ILE A 165 -30.31 -21.51 -9.90
C ILE A 165 -29.94 -21.49 -8.40
N ALA A 166 -30.39 -22.46 -7.62
CA ALA A 166 -30.13 -22.54 -6.19
C ALA A 166 -28.60 -22.66 -5.89
N ALA A 167 -27.88 -23.42 -6.72
CA ALA A 167 -26.41 -23.54 -6.61
C ALA A 167 -25.72 -22.20 -6.91
N ALA A 168 -26.15 -21.48 -7.94
CA ALA A 168 -25.60 -20.18 -8.31
C ALA A 168 -25.94 -19.12 -7.25
N GLU A 169 -27.12 -19.11 -6.65
CA GLU A 169 -27.50 -18.23 -5.53
C GLU A 169 -26.59 -18.47 -4.30
N THR A 170 -26.37 -19.74 -3.96
CA THR A 170 -25.50 -20.10 -2.83
C THR A 170 -24.06 -19.58 -3.05
N LEU A 171 -23.53 -19.71 -4.26
CA LEU A 171 -22.21 -19.22 -4.61
C LEU A 171 -22.18 -17.68 -4.61
N ALA A 172 -23.19 -17.03 -5.20
CA ALA A 172 -23.32 -15.59 -5.26
C ALA A 172 -23.38 -14.95 -3.86
N ALA A 173 -24.10 -15.56 -2.93
CA ALA A 173 -24.17 -15.09 -1.54
C ALA A 173 -22.78 -15.12 -0.84
N ARG A 174 -22.02 -16.21 -1.03
CA ARG A 174 -20.64 -16.30 -0.50
C ARG A 174 -19.70 -15.31 -1.18
N ALA A 175 -19.81 -15.18 -2.51
CA ALA A 175 -19.02 -14.25 -3.27
C ALA A 175 -19.26 -12.79 -2.84
N ALA A 176 -20.52 -12.41 -2.58
CA ALA A 176 -20.85 -11.07 -2.10
C ALA A 176 -20.13 -10.73 -0.80
N ILE A 177 -20.05 -11.66 0.16
CA ILE A 177 -19.32 -11.47 1.42
C ILE A 177 -17.82 -11.34 1.16
N SER A 178 -17.24 -12.20 0.33
CA SER A 178 -15.81 -12.16 0.02
C SER A 178 -15.41 -10.88 -0.72
N LEU A 179 -16.25 -10.40 -1.63
CA LEU A 179 -16.05 -9.14 -2.34
C LEU A 179 -16.17 -7.94 -1.41
N ASP A 180 -17.08 -7.95 -0.43
CA ASP A 180 -17.20 -6.88 0.56
C ASP A 180 -15.97 -6.83 1.47
N ASN A 181 -15.49 -7.97 1.94
CA ASN A 181 -14.27 -8.05 2.72
C ASN A 181 -13.06 -7.51 1.93
N ALA A 182 -12.92 -7.87 0.66
CA ALA A 182 -11.86 -7.37 -0.21
C ALA A 182 -11.95 -5.85 -0.42
N ARG A 183 -13.17 -5.31 -0.63
CA ARG A 183 -13.41 -3.87 -0.78
C ARG A 183 -13.08 -3.10 0.49
N LEU A 184 -13.53 -3.59 1.66
CA LEU A 184 -13.23 -2.95 2.94
C LEU A 184 -11.74 -2.94 3.23
N TYR A 185 -11.06 -4.06 2.99
CA TYR A 185 -9.60 -4.16 3.13
C TYR A 185 -8.85 -3.19 2.20
N GLU A 186 -9.24 -3.12 0.92
CA GLU A 186 -8.62 -2.20 -0.04
C GLU A 186 -8.86 -0.72 0.34
N ARG A 187 -10.04 -0.41 0.89
CA ARG A 187 -10.34 0.93 1.40
C ARG A 187 -9.46 1.29 2.58
N GLU A 188 -9.38 0.40 3.57
CA GLU A 188 -8.52 0.59 4.75
C GLU A 188 -7.06 0.76 4.33
N ARG A 189 -6.59 -0.09 3.42
CA ARG A 189 -5.26 -0.01 2.84
C ARG A 189 -5.00 1.32 2.13
N ARG A 190 -5.94 1.81 1.31
CA ARG A 190 -5.79 3.11 0.62
C ARG A 190 -5.72 4.26 1.61
N THR A 191 -6.55 4.24 2.64
CA THR A 191 -6.53 5.26 3.70
C THR A 191 -5.18 5.25 4.42
N ALA A 192 -4.69 4.09 4.81
CA ALA A 192 -3.38 3.94 5.45
C ALA A 192 -2.25 4.45 4.52
N LEU A 193 -2.28 4.10 3.23
CA LEU A 193 -1.32 4.58 2.24
C LEU A 193 -1.40 6.10 2.02
N ALA A 194 -2.60 6.68 2.00
CA ALA A 194 -2.78 8.12 1.85
C ALA A 194 -2.20 8.88 3.06
N ILE A 195 -2.47 8.40 4.27
CA ILE A 195 -1.86 8.93 5.50
C ILE A 195 -0.34 8.83 5.39
N ARG A 196 0.20 7.65 5.12
CA ARG A 196 1.64 7.44 4.97
C ARG A 196 2.26 8.38 3.93
N ASN A 197 1.68 8.48 2.74
CA ASN A 197 2.22 9.32 1.67
C ASN A 197 2.18 10.81 2.00
N SER A 198 1.19 11.27 2.78
CA SER A 198 1.13 12.65 3.28
C SER A 198 2.23 12.94 4.32
N LEU A 199 2.78 11.89 4.92
CA LEU A 199 3.79 11.96 5.97
C LEU A 199 5.21 11.77 5.45
N LEU A 200 5.39 11.16 4.27
CA LEU A 200 6.71 11.11 3.64
C LEU A 200 7.14 12.54 3.32
N PRO A 201 8.35 12.97 3.73
CA PRO A 201 8.81 14.29 3.37
C PRO A 201 8.82 14.41 1.84
N ALA A 202 8.36 15.55 1.33
CA ALA A 202 8.81 16.01 0.03
C ALA A 202 10.30 16.26 0.22
N ALA A 203 11.12 15.25 -0.09
CA ALA A 203 12.53 15.25 0.26
C ALA A 203 13.19 16.43 -0.42
N ALA A 204 13.66 17.39 0.38
CA ALA A 204 14.64 18.33 -0.10
C ALA A 204 15.90 17.51 -0.46
N THR A 205 16.04 17.15 -1.73
CA THR A 205 17.19 16.40 -2.24
C THR A 205 18.48 17.22 -2.18
N SER A 206 18.39 18.51 -1.87
CA SER A 206 19.50 19.44 -1.76
C SER A 206 19.22 20.51 -0.69
N ALA A 207 20.19 20.70 0.19
CA ALA A 207 20.21 21.75 1.21
C ALA A 207 21.60 22.41 1.20
N PRO A 208 21.80 23.57 1.85
CA PRO A 208 23.11 24.25 1.86
C PRO A 208 24.24 23.33 2.29
N GLY A 209 25.23 23.12 1.42
CA GLY A 209 26.40 22.25 1.70
C GLY A 209 26.05 20.77 1.94
N CYS A 210 24.83 20.31 1.55
CA CYS A 210 24.37 18.97 1.81
C CYS A 210 23.51 18.45 0.65
N ARG A 211 23.83 17.24 0.13
CA ARG A 211 22.96 16.46 -0.76
C ARG A 211 22.39 15.28 0.01
N VAL A 212 21.09 15.10 -0.07
CA VAL A 212 20.39 14.08 0.71
C VAL A 212 19.70 13.09 -0.21
N ALA A 213 19.78 11.82 0.14
CA ALA A 213 18.98 10.74 -0.43
C ALA A 213 18.38 9.89 0.69
N HIS A 214 17.30 9.22 0.39
CA HIS A 214 16.63 8.36 1.36
C HIS A 214 16.03 7.13 0.68
N ALA A 215 15.80 6.10 1.45
CA ALA A 215 14.97 4.98 1.06
C ALA A 215 14.16 4.49 2.27
N TYR A 216 12.95 4.02 1.99
CA TYR A 216 12.03 3.47 2.97
C TYR A 216 11.38 2.21 2.41
N GLN A 217 11.34 1.15 3.20
CA GLN A 217 10.67 -0.09 2.89
C GLN A 217 9.85 -0.55 4.11
N PRO A 218 8.51 -0.57 4.01
CA PRO A 218 7.66 -1.00 5.11
C PRO A 218 7.80 -2.50 5.38
N ALA A 219 7.58 -2.90 6.62
CA ALA A 219 7.40 -4.29 7.01
C ALA A 219 6.09 -4.86 6.45
N GLY A 220 6.09 -6.12 6.04
CA GLY A 220 4.89 -6.85 5.65
C GLY A 220 4.29 -6.46 4.30
N SER A 221 3.01 -6.84 4.08
CA SER A 221 2.27 -6.53 2.86
C SER A 221 1.94 -5.05 2.78
N ALA A 222 2.09 -4.47 1.58
CA ALA A 222 1.85 -3.08 1.28
C ALA A 222 0.51 -2.56 1.83
N GLY A 223 0.53 -1.71 2.84
CA GLY A 223 -0.67 -1.09 3.42
C GLY A 223 -0.60 -0.80 4.92
N VAL A 224 0.38 -1.35 5.63
CA VAL A 224 0.58 -1.03 7.05
C VAL A 224 1.46 0.22 7.14
N VAL A 225 1.03 1.21 7.93
CA VAL A 225 1.86 2.37 8.27
C VAL A 225 2.76 1.95 9.42
N GLY A 226 4.08 2.11 9.25
CA GLY A 226 5.05 1.79 10.29
C GLY A 226 5.30 2.92 11.27
N GLY A 227 6.14 2.62 12.26
CA GLY A 227 6.65 3.57 13.25
C GLY A 227 7.82 4.40 12.77
N ASP A 228 8.50 3.94 11.74
CA ASP A 228 9.69 4.59 11.18
C ASP A 228 9.40 5.94 10.52
N TRP A 229 10.26 6.91 10.77
CA TRP A 229 10.25 8.19 10.05
C TRP A 229 11.64 8.75 9.82
N PHE A 230 11.73 9.68 8.88
CA PHE A 230 12.88 10.56 8.70
C PHE A 230 12.40 11.96 8.31
N ASP A 231 13.28 12.95 8.47
CA ASP A 231 13.01 14.30 7.96
C ASP A 231 14.30 15.05 7.66
N VAL A 232 14.19 16.06 6.78
CA VAL A 232 15.24 16.97 6.39
C VAL A 232 14.70 18.39 6.49
N MET A 233 15.29 19.21 7.32
CA MET A 233 14.78 20.54 7.66
C MET A 233 15.86 21.60 7.48
N ILE A 234 15.59 22.59 6.64
CA ILE A 234 16.44 23.80 6.55
C ILE A 234 15.96 24.74 7.66
N ARG A 235 16.84 25.06 8.58
CA ARG A 235 16.56 25.90 9.74
C ARG A 235 16.72 27.38 9.40
N PRO A 236 16.06 28.30 10.13
CA PRO A 236 16.21 29.76 9.94
C PRO A 236 17.68 30.25 10.01
N SER A 237 18.49 29.59 10.86
CA SER A 237 19.94 29.84 10.96
C SER A 237 20.75 29.43 9.71
N GLY A 238 20.14 28.78 8.71
CA GLY A 238 20.83 28.22 7.55
C GLY A 238 21.46 26.86 7.82
N ARG A 239 21.34 26.30 9.02
CA ARG A 239 21.72 24.94 9.36
C ARG A 239 20.73 23.95 8.79
N VAL A 240 21.15 22.69 8.68
CA VAL A 240 20.32 21.60 8.17
C VAL A 240 20.11 20.55 9.27
N GLY A 241 18.87 20.36 9.70
CA GLY A 241 18.50 19.27 10.59
C GLY A 241 18.16 18.01 9.78
N LEU A 242 18.73 16.89 10.17
CA LEU A 242 18.49 15.55 9.65
C LEU A 242 18.03 14.68 10.80
N ILE A 243 16.96 13.94 10.66
CA ILE A 243 16.48 13.02 11.70
C ILE A 243 16.02 11.72 11.10
N VAL A 244 16.31 10.64 11.81
CA VAL A 244 15.68 9.33 11.63
C VAL A 244 15.17 8.88 12.98
N GLY A 245 14.02 8.23 13.03
CA GLY A 245 13.47 7.70 14.27
C GLY A 245 12.53 6.53 14.01
N ASP A 246 12.21 5.85 15.08
CA ASP A 246 11.29 4.73 15.12
C ASP A 246 10.39 4.81 16.36
N ALA A 247 9.07 4.77 16.14
CA ALA A 247 8.07 4.60 17.19
C ALA A 247 7.75 3.10 17.33
N MET A 248 7.89 2.57 18.53
CA MET A 248 7.76 1.14 18.79
C MET A 248 6.51 0.51 18.18
N GLY A 249 6.71 -0.58 17.43
CA GLY A 249 5.64 -1.38 16.88
C GLY A 249 5.17 -0.93 15.50
N HIS A 250 4.06 -1.50 15.03
CA HIS A 250 3.49 -1.23 13.72
C HIS A 250 1.97 -1.02 13.82
N GLY A 251 1.41 -0.28 12.87
CA GLY A 251 -0.02 -0.02 12.78
C GLY A 251 -0.42 1.39 13.17
N PRO A 252 -1.72 1.64 13.37
CA PRO A 252 -2.27 2.99 13.52
C PRO A 252 -1.72 3.77 14.72
N GLU A 253 -1.47 3.12 15.85
CA GLU A 253 -0.98 3.78 17.07
C GLU A 253 0.47 4.26 16.88
N ALA A 254 1.35 3.40 16.36
CA ALA A 254 2.74 3.76 16.03
C ALA A 254 2.79 4.89 14.98
N ALA A 255 1.92 4.84 13.98
CA ALA A 255 1.80 5.88 12.97
C ALA A 255 1.39 7.24 13.57
N VAL A 256 0.43 7.25 14.50
CA VAL A 256 0.00 8.49 15.19
C VAL A 256 1.13 9.05 16.03
N ALA A 257 1.83 8.20 16.80
CA ALA A 257 2.99 8.59 17.59
C ALA A 257 4.10 9.18 16.71
N MET A 258 4.45 8.51 15.61
CA MET A 258 5.42 8.98 14.62
C MET A 258 5.04 10.37 14.07
N ILE A 259 3.77 10.59 13.69
CA ILE A 259 3.29 11.88 13.18
C ILE A 259 3.49 12.99 14.21
N GLN A 260 3.15 12.75 15.46
CA GLN A 260 3.25 13.74 16.52
C GLN A 260 4.71 14.09 16.81
N LEU A 261 5.58 13.08 16.94
CA LEU A 261 7.01 13.28 17.16
C LEU A 261 7.65 14.05 16.00
N ARG A 262 7.40 13.63 14.76
CA ARG A 262 7.91 14.30 13.58
C ARG A 262 7.43 15.75 13.46
N THR A 263 6.16 16.02 13.74
CA THR A 263 5.61 17.39 13.72
C THR A 263 6.28 18.26 14.76
N ALA A 264 6.50 17.73 15.96
CA ALA A 264 7.21 18.43 17.02
C ALA A 264 8.65 18.77 16.63
N VAL A 265 9.38 17.81 16.05
CA VAL A 265 10.74 18.04 15.54
C VAL A 265 10.77 19.19 14.53
N ARG A 266 9.86 19.19 13.56
CA ARG A 266 9.79 20.27 12.55
C ARG A 266 9.49 21.62 13.18
N THR A 267 8.60 21.66 14.15
CA THR A 267 8.26 22.90 14.88
C THR A 267 9.44 23.43 15.67
N LEU A 268 10.13 22.57 16.42
CA LEU A 268 11.30 22.95 17.21
C LEU A 268 12.49 23.36 16.31
N ALA A 269 12.69 22.68 15.19
CA ALA A 269 13.70 23.05 14.21
C ALA A 269 13.41 24.42 13.57
N ALA A 270 12.13 24.73 13.29
CA ALA A 270 11.72 26.05 12.78
C ALA A 270 11.92 27.19 13.80
N LEU A 271 11.99 26.85 15.09
CA LEU A 271 12.31 27.79 16.18
C LEU A 271 13.81 27.89 16.46
N ASP A 272 14.66 27.26 15.68
CA ASP A 272 16.12 27.18 15.91
C ASP A 272 16.51 26.63 17.29
N THR A 273 15.70 25.76 17.85
CA THR A 273 15.95 25.11 19.15
C THR A 273 17.23 24.28 19.08
N ALA A 274 18.13 24.41 20.06
CA ALA A 274 19.37 23.65 20.09
C ALA A 274 19.12 22.12 20.10
N PRO A 275 19.99 21.29 19.49
CA PRO A 275 19.74 19.84 19.35
C PRO A 275 19.42 19.12 20.66
N GLN A 276 20.14 19.44 21.74
CA GLN A 276 19.94 18.87 23.06
C GLN A 276 18.58 19.25 23.66
N GLU A 277 18.20 20.51 23.52
CA GLU A 277 16.90 21.00 23.99
C GLU A 277 15.74 20.45 23.14
N LEU A 278 15.95 20.29 21.85
CA LEU A 278 15.00 19.66 20.94
C LEU A 278 14.65 18.24 21.42
N LEU A 279 15.65 17.39 21.68
CA LEU A 279 15.42 16.03 22.14
C LEU A 279 14.80 15.97 23.55
N ARG A 280 15.14 16.90 24.43
CA ARG A 280 14.51 17.02 25.77
C ARG A 280 13.00 17.34 25.66
N HIS A 281 12.63 18.21 24.72
CA HIS A 281 11.21 18.49 24.45
C HIS A 281 10.48 17.29 23.82
N LEU A 282 11.17 16.54 22.96
CA LEU A 282 10.61 15.31 22.39
C LEU A 282 10.40 14.22 23.43
N ASP A 283 11.33 14.07 24.40
CA ASP A 283 11.18 13.12 25.52
C ASP A 283 9.95 13.44 26.36
N ALA A 284 9.75 14.70 26.69
CA ALA A 284 8.56 15.14 27.42
C ALA A 284 7.26 14.88 26.64
N LEU A 285 7.25 15.18 25.34
CA LEU A 285 6.10 14.92 24.48
C LEU A 285 5.83 13.39 24.35
N ALA A 286 6.87 12.59 24.20
CA ALA A 286 6.72 11.14 24.07
C ALA A 286 6.15 10.49 25.33
N ALA A 287 6.47 11.03 26.53
CA ALA A 287 5.92 10.56 27.79
C ALA A 287 4.39 10.76 27.90
N ASP A 288 3.87 11.82 27.27
CA ASP A 288 2.45 12.16 27.28
C ASP A 288 1.69 11.63 26.06
N THR A 289 2.38 11.03 25.09
CA THR A 289 1.80 10.57 23.82
C THR A 289 1.59 9.05 23.84
N PRO A 290 0.36 8.54 23.72
CA PRO A 290 0.12 7.11 23.58
C PRO A 290 0.89 6.50 22.39
N GLY A 291 1.60 5.40 22.62
CA GLY A 291 2.39 4.72 21.60
C GLY A 291 3.76 5.36 21.27
N ALA A 292 4.11 6.50 21.89
CA ALA A 292 5.40 7.15 21.67
C ALA A 292 6.46 6.82 22.74
N SER A 293 6.06 6.19 23.85
CA SER A 293 7.01 5.72 24.88
C SER A 293 7.95 4.67 24.27
N PHE A 294 9.23 4.77 24.59
CA PHE A 294 10.33 3.97 24.03
C PHE A 294 10.64 4.26 22.56
N ALA A 295 10.08 5.31 21.95
CA ALA A 295 10.50 5.74 20.62
C ALA A 295 11.99 6.06 20.60
N THR A 296 12.64 5.71 19.50
CA THR A 296 14.07 6.00 19.31
C THR A 296 14.26 7.04 18.23
N CYS A 297 15.27 7.88 18.33
CA CYS A 297 15.64 8.77 17.24
C CYS A 297 17.11 9.18 17.28
N LEU A 298 17.61 9.54 16.11
CA LEU A 298 18.94 10.14 15.91
C LEU A 298 18.77 11.44 15.14
N TYR A 299 19.20 12.55 15.76
CA TYR A 299 19.20 13.88 15.17
C TYR A 299 20.62 14.30 14.82
N ALA A 300 20.81 14.80 13.60
CA ALA A 300 22.06 15.38 13.13
C ALA A 300 21.80 16.83 12.69
N GLU A 301 22.58 17.76 13.19
CA GLU A 301 22.57 19.16 12.76
C GLU A 301 23.84 19.47 11.98
N TRP A 302 23.70 19.75 10.69
CA TRP A 302 24.78 20.20 9.84
C TRP A 302 24.85 21.73 9.81
N ASP A 303 25.98 22.30 10.20
CA ASP A 303 26.30 23.71 10.06
C ASP A 303 27.32 23.92 8.91
N PRO A 304 26.85 24.30 7.70
CA PRO A 304 27.74 24.47 6.55
C PRO A 304 28.71 25.62 6.69
N ALA A 305 28.41 26.63 7.51
CA ALA A 305 29.27 27.77 7.72
C ALA A 305 30.43 27.43 8.67
N ALA A 306 30.16 26.66 9.71
CA ALA A 306 31.18 26.22 10.67
C ALA A 306 31.90 24.94 10.22
N GLY A 307 31.35 24.18 9.26
CA GLY A 307 31.88 22.86 8.88
C GLY A 307 31.76 21.84 10.00
N LEU A 308 30.69 21.93 10.80
CA LEU A 308 30.46 21.06 11.95
C LEU A 308 29.15 20.29 11.81
N CYS A 309 29.19 19.01 12.10
CA CYS A 309 28.01 18.17 12.23
C CYS A 309 27.82 17.72 13.67
N THR A 310 26.72 18.15 14.30
CA THR A 310 26.39 17.81 15.69
C THR A 310 25.40 16.65 15.69
N LEU A 311 25.75 15.56 16.36
CA LEU A 311 24.96 14.33 16.44
C LEU A 311 24.47 14.12 17.86
N ILE A 312 23.21 13.71 18.02
CA ILE A 312 22.63 13.41 19.31
C ILE A 312 21.52 12.37 19.15
N GLY A 313 21.49 11.36 20.01
CA GLY A 313 20.58 10.22 19.89
C GLY A 313 19.77 9.94 21.14
N ALA A 314 18.64 9.30 20.96
CA ALA A 314 17.78 8.77 22.02
C ALA A 314 17.51 7.29 21.74
N GLY A 315 18.32 6.39 22.31
CA GLY A 315 18.17 4.93 22.18
C GLY A 315 18.31 4.37 20.76
N HIS A 316 18.79 5.14 19.81
CA HIS A 316 18.80 4.81 18.39
C HIS A 316 20.14 4.21 17.93
N PRO A 317 20.16 3.35 16.89
CA PRO A 317 21.40 2.84 16.32
C PRO A 317 22.40 3.93 15.94
N PRO A 318 23.72 3.74 16.17
CA PRO A 318 24.72 4.74 15.88
C PRO A 318 24.86 4.99 14.37
N PRO A 319 25.10 6.24 13.93
CA PRO A 319 25.26 6.54 12.51
C PRO A 319 26.59 6.02 11.97
N LEU A 320 26.61 5.81 10.65
CA LEU A 320 27.82 5.46 9.93
C LEU A 320 28.36 6.68 9.20
N VAL A 321 29.69 6.84 9.22
CA VAL A 321 30.38 7.93 8.51
C VAL A 321 31.46 7.39 7.60
N ARG A 322 31.57 7.96 6.39
CA ARG A 322 32.65 7.72 5.44
C ARG A 322 33.24 9.06 4.99
N VAL A 323 34.45 9.38 5.46
CA VAL A 323 35.14 10.61 5.13
C VAL A 323 35.96 10.44 3.85
N GLY A 324 35.73 11.29 2.85
CA GLY A 324 36.40 11.26 1.56
C GLY A 324 36.24 9.89 0.88
N GLY A 325 37.34 9.35 0.36
CA GLY A 325 37.40 7.96 -0.16
C GLY A 325 37.80 6.90 0.88
N GLY A 326 37.80 7.26 2.17
CA GLY A 326 38.26 6.42 3.28
C GLY A 326 37.30 5.27 3.63
N ARG A 327 37.62 4.58 4.73
CA ARG A 327 36.79 3.49 5.27
C ARG A 327 35.57 4.05 6.02
N THR A 328 34.46 3.32 5.94
CA THR A 328 33.29 3.59 6.76
C THR A 328 33.57 3.21 8.22
N SER A 329 33.17 4.07 9.15
CA SER A 329 33.27 3.86 10.59
C SER A 329 31.93 4.12 11.27
N VAL A 330 31.73 3.48 12.41
CA VAL A 330 30.60 3.73 13.32
C VAL A 330 30.95 4.94 14.17
N VAL A 331 30.04 5.90 14.30
CA VAL A 331 30.24 7.05 15.19
C VAL A 331 29.73 6.69 16.59
N SER A 332 30.63 6.69 17.56
CA SER A 332 30.24 6.51 18.96
C SER A 332 29.49 7.75 19.46
N LEU A 333 28.28 7.58 19.93
CA LEU A 333 27.46 8.60 20.56
C LEU A 333 27.43 8.42 22.07
N SER A 334 27.16 9.50 22.80
CA SER A 334 26.78 9.40 24.20
C SER A 334 25.49 8.55 24.31
N ALA A 335 25.47 7.60 25.23
CA ALA A 335 24.29 6.75 25.43
C ALA A 335 23.12 7.60 25.92
N GLY A 336 22.11 7.76 25.09
CA GLY A 336 20.80 8.33 25.43
C GLY A 336 19.78 7.23 25.62
N LEU A 337 18.89 7.37 26.59
CA LEU A 337 17.73 6.50 26.72
C LEU A 337 16.72 6.77 25.58
N PRO A 338 15.89 5.79 25.20
CA PRO A 338 14.73 6.03 24.36
C PRO A 338 13.83 7.14 24.90
N LEU A 339 13.08 7.80 24.05
CA LEU A 339 12.14 8.87 24.40
C LEU A 339 10.96 8.36 25.25
N GLY A 340 10.38 9.26 26.02
CA GLY A 340 9.18 8.99 26.84
C GLY A 340 9.44 8.35 28.18
N LEU A 341 10.70 8.25 28.61
CA LEU A 341 11.09 7.74 29.92
C LEU A 341 11.26 8.86 30.97
N GLY A 342 11.11 10.12 30.57
CA GLY A 342 11.09 11.29 31.47
C GLY A 342 12.44 11.64 32.09
N SER A 343 13.53 11.05 31.61
CA SER A 343 14.88 11.28 32.14
C SER A 343 15.94 11.30 31.05
N TRP A 344 15.57 11.70 29.83
CA TRP A 344 16.50 11.74 28.74
C TRP A 344 17.61 12.78 28.98
N ALA A 345 18.85 12.31 28.90
CA ALA A 345 20.05 13.12 28.98
C ALA A 345 21.14 12.47 28.14
N ALA A 346 21.68 13.20 27.19
CA ALA A 346 22.82 12.79 26.40
C ALA A 346 23.64 14.02 25.98
N GLU A 347 24.96 13.84 25.87
CA GLU A 347 25.83 14.86 25.36
C GLU A 347 25.96 14.77 23.83
N PRO A 348 25.91 15.91 23.12
CA PRO A 348 26.08 15.92 21.69
C PRO A 348 27.51 15.54 21.29
N THR A 349 27.61 14.75 20.21
CA THR A 349 28.90 14.44 19.56
C THR A 349 29.08 15.36 18.37
N VAL A 350 30.20 16.09 18.32
CA VAL A 350 30.51 17.05 17.24
C VAL A 350 31.57 16.46 16.31
N LEU A 351 31.26 16.38 15.04
CA LEU A 351 32.15 15.93 13.97
C LEU A 351 32.59 17.11 13.11
N PRO A 352 33.88 17.45 13.04
CA PRO A 352 34.37 18.42 12.07
C PRO A 352 34.42 17.82 10.67
N ILE A 353 33.74 18.45 9.71
CA ILE A 353 33.69 18.02 8.32
C ILE A 353 34.69 18.84 7.51
N ARG A 354 35.85 18.26 7.24
CA ARG A 354 36.95 18.89 6.50
C ARG A 354 37.11 18.37 5.07
N GLU A 355 36.47 17.26 4.77
CA GLU A 355 36.47 16.62 3.47
C GLU A 355 35.02 16.20 3.13
N PRO A 356 34.65 15.97 1.85
CA PRO A 356 33.37 15.44 1.49
C PRO A 356 33.06 14.15 2.28
N THR A 357 31.98 14.15 3.05
CA THR A 357 31.67 13.11 4.01
C THR A 357 30.27 12.56 3.77
N LEU A 358 30.14 11.23 3.68
CA LEU A 358 28.85 10.56 3.71
C LEU A 358 28.49 10.24 5.17
N LEU A 359 27.31 10.69 5.58
CA LEU A 359 26.70 10.38 6.86
C LEU A 359 25.44 9.58 6.61
N LEU A 360 25.35 8.35 7.13
CA LEU A 360 24.21 7.47 7.03
C LEU A 360 23.53 7.33 8.39
N LEU A 361 22.24 7.72 8.42
CA LEU A 361 21.32 7.46 9.52
C LEU A 361 20.35 6.36 9.05
N TYR A 362 19.95 5.46 9.94
CA TYR A 362 19.12 4.30 9.57
C TYR A 362 18.40 3.73 10.79
N THR A 363 17.27 3.05 10.58
CA THR A 363 16.53 2.35 11.62
C THR A 363 17.02 0.91 11.79
N ASP A 364 16.68 0.30 12.90
CA ASP A 364 17.13 -1.04 13.31
C ASP A 364 16.68 -2.15 12.35
N GLY A 365 15.53 -2.01 11.66
CA GLY A 365 15.08 -2.95 10.65
C GLY A 365 16.07 -3.22 9.50
N LEU A 366 17.11 -2.37 9.32
CA LEU A 366 18.20 -2.62 8.39
C LEU A 366 19.28 -3.54 8.96
N VAL A 367 19.46 -3.57 10.27
CA VAL A 367 20.60 -4.19 10.97
C VAL A 367 20.17 -5.28 11.92
N GLU A 368 18.97 -5.21 12.49
CA GLU A 368 18.43 -6.21 13.42
C GLU A 368 17.84 -7.41 12.68
N SER A 369 18.01 -8.59 13.26
CA SER A 369 17.33 -9.80 12.82
C SER A 369 17.14 -10.76 13.98
N ARG A 370 16.15 -11.65 13.90
CA ARG A 370 15.85 -12.66 14.93
C ARG A 370 17.01 -13.63 15.22
N HIS A 371 18.04 -13.68 14.38
CA HIS A 371 19.08 -14.70 14.40
C HIS A 371 20.49 -14.13 14.49
N GLU A 372 20.65 -12.80 14.56
CA GLU A 372 21.95 -12.15 14.50
C GLU A 372 21.97 -10.92 15.40
N ASP A 373 23.05 -10.73 16.10
CA ASP A 373 23.30 -9.56 16.94
C ASP A 373 23.28 -8.27 16.11
N ILE A 374 22.69 -7.21 16.64
CA ILE A 374 22.59 -5.91 15.99
C ILE A 374 23.96 -5.34 15.61
N ASP A 375 25.00 -5.57 16.44
CA ASP A 375 26.36 -5.10 16.19
C ASP A 375 26.94 -5.73 14.91
N ILE A 376 26.64 -7.01 14.65
CA ILE A 376 27.05 -7.68 13.41
C ILE A 376 26.33 -7.08 12.21
N GLY A 377 25.05 -6.77 12.36
CA GLY A 377 24.24 -6.09 11.34
C GLY A 377 24.82 -4.71 11.00
N ILE A 378 25.20 -3.91 12.01
CA ILE A 378 25.83 -2.61 11.85
C ILE A 378 27.18 -2.72 11.11
N LEU A 379 28.01 -3.66 11.47
CA LEU A 379 29.31 -3.88 10.80
C LEU A 379 29.11 -4.31 9.34
N ARG A 380 28.11 -5.12 9.06
CA ARG A 380 27.75 -5.52 7.69
C ARG A 380 27.26 -4.33 6.87
N LEU A 381 26.38 -3.49 7.43
CA LEU A 381 25.92 -2.27 6.78
C LEU A 381 27.08 -1.32 6.50
N ALA A 382 28.00 -1.16 7.45
CA ALA A 382 29.23 -0.38 7.27
C ALA A 382 30.11 -0.93 6.14
N HIS A 383 30.25 -2.26 6.03
CA HIS A 383 30.96 -2.92 4.94
C HIS A 383 30.31 -2.62 3.58
N HIS A 384 28.98 -2.71 3.49
CA HIS A 384 28.23 -2.40 2.27
C HIS A 384 28.36 -0.93 1.88
N LEU A 385 28.23 0.01 2.83
CA LEU A 385 28.44 1.43 2.59
C LEU A 385 29.87 1.72 2.10
N ASN A 386 30.85 1.01 2.67
CA ASN A 386 32.26 1.15 2.27
C ASN A 386 32.50 0.71 0.80
N ALA A 387 31.77 -0.29 0.33
CA ALA A 387 31.86 -0.79 -1.05
C ALA A 387 31.02 0.03 -2.05
N ALA A 388 29.96 0.69 -1.57
CA ALA A 388 29.00 1.40 -2.42
C ALA A 388 29.63 2.62 -3.12
N ARG A 389 29.26 2.84 -4.38
CA ARG A 389 29.71 3.94 -5.24
C ARG A 389 28.52 4.51 -6.01
N GLY A 390 28.64 5.76 -6.46
CA GLY A 390 27.62 6.41 -7.28
C GLY A 390 26.99 7.62 -6.57
N THR A 391 25.82 8.02 -7.05
CA THR A 391 25.04 9.10 -6.42
C THR A 391 24.49 8.66 -5.06
N PRO A 392 24.20 9.59 -4.13
CA PRO A 392 23.59 9.24 -2.85
C PRO A 392 22.36 8.35 -3.00
N GLN A 393 21.48 8.60 -3.98
CA GLN A 393 20.30 7.77 -4.23
C GLN A 393 20.67 6.34 -4.68
N ALA A 394 21.62 6.19 -5.59
CA ALA A 394 22.08 4.87 -6.04
C ALA A 394 22.71 4.04 -4.89
N ILE A 395 23.36 4.73 -3.94
CA ILE A 395 23.91 4.11 -2.72
C ILE A 395 22.75 3.63 -1.83
N CYS A 396 21.75 4.48 -1.56
CA CYS A 396 20.56 4.12 -0.78
C CYS A 396 19.85 2.89 -1.36
N ASP A 397 19.58 2.89 -2.67
CA ASP A 397 18.91 1.79 -3.37
C ASP A 397 19.72 0.48 -3.30
N THR A 398 21.05 0.59 -3.32
CA THR A 398 21.94 -0.56 -3.21
C THR A 398 21.96 -1.12 -1.80
N LEU A 399 22.07 -0.28 -0.76
CA LEU A 399 22.02 -0.70 0.63
C LEU A 399 20.70 -1.39 0.95
N LEU A 400 19.57 -0.83 0.51
CA LEU A 400 18.26 -1.41 0.74
C LEU A 400 18.13 -2.80 0.07
N ARG A 401 18.62 -2.97 -1.16
CA ARG A 401 18.63 -4.27 -1.85
C ARG A 401 19.49 -5.31 -1.14
N LEU A 402 20.69 -4.94 -0.69
CA LEU A 402 21.63 -5.86 -0.02
C LEU A 402 21.14 -6.32 1.35
N THR A 403 20.20 -5.58 1.96
CA THR A 403 19.53 -5.98 3.19
C THR A 403 18.20 -6.71 2.93
N ALA A 404 17.77 -6.86 1.66
CA ALA A 404 16.45 -7.38 1.28
C ALA A 404 16.31 -8.90 1.30
N ASP A 405 17.39 -9.68 1.46
CA ASP A 405 17.38 -11.16 1.45
C ASP A 405 16.59 -11.81 2.60
N ARG A 406 15.96 -11.00 3.44
CA ARG A 406 15.10 -11.44 4.55
C ARG A 406 13.75 -10.76 4.42
N ALA A 407 12.67 -11.51 4.57
CA ALA A 407 11.35 -10.92 4.71
C ALA A 407 11.41 -9.88 5.83
N PRO A 408 11.09 -8.61 5.58
CA PRO A 408 11.23 -7.55 6.55
C PRO A 408 10.32 -7.86 7.75
N ALA A 409 10.93 -8.09 8.90
CA ALA A 409 10.22 -8.26 10.16
C ALA A 409 9.81 -6.90 10.74
N ASP A 410 10.50 -5.83 10.31
CA ASP A 410 10.29 -4.45 10.70
C ASP A 410 10.48 -3.48 9.52
N ASP A 411 10.06 -2.24 9.68
CA ASP A 411 10.28 -1.17 8.72
C ASP A 411 11.77 -0.90 8.53
N ARG A 412 12.13 -0.46 7.34
CA ARG A 412 13.52 -0.14 6.99
C ARG A 412 13.60 1.25 6.44
N THR A 413 14.24 2.13 7.19
CA THR A 413 14.46 3.52 6.82
C THR A 413 15.94 3.83 6.77
N LEU A 414 16.37 4.53 5.73
CA LEU A 414 17.72 5.08 5.66
C LEU A 414 17.70 6.49 5.07
N LEU A 415 18.55 7.33 5.62
CA LEU A 415 18.79 8.72 5.22
C LEU A 415 20.29 8.92 5.05
N LEU A 416 20.72 9.16 3.82
CA LEU A 416 22.12 9.40 3.48
C LEU A 416 22.33 10.86 3.14
N ALA A 417 23.19 11.52 3.87
CA ALA A 417 23.62 12.88 3.62
C ALA A 417 25.06 12.91 3.13
N GLU A 418 25.33 13.58 2.01
CA GLU A 418 26.66 13.94 1.55
C GLU A 418 26.94 15.37 1.96
N LEU A 419 27.78 15.54 2.97
CA LEU A 419 28.17 16.80 3.54
C LEU A 419 29.42 17.32 2.84
N SER A 420 29.36 18.57 2.39
CA SER A 420 30.50 19.27 1.74
C SER A 420 31.16 20.24 2.73
N PRO A 421 32.50 20.23 2.87
CA PRO A 421 33.17 21.18 3.73
C PRO A 421 32.89 22.61 3.27
N PRO A 422 33.00 23.60 4.18
CA PRO A 422 32.90 25.01 3.80
C PRO A 422 33.98 25.35 2.76
N THR A 423 33.58 26.12 1.73
CA THR A 423 34.49 26.60 0.67
C THR A 423 35.36 27.74 1.13
#